data_0b1e6da8da3592d82850d56f459247a6
#
_entry.id   0b1e6da8da3592d82850d56f459247a6
#
_cell.length_a   1.000
_cell.length_b   1.000
_cell.length_c   1.000
_cell.angle_alpha   90.00
_cell.angle_beta   90.00
_cell.angle_gamma   90.00
#
_symmetry.space_group_name_H-M   'P 1'
#
loop_
_entity.id
_entity.type
_entity.pdbx_description
1 polymer ?
#
loop_
_entity_poly.entity_id
_entity_poly.type
_entity_poly.pdbx_seq_one_letter_code
_entity_poly.pdbx_strand_id
1 'polypeptide(L)'
;MEYSRSYDMIRIIAGTYKGRFLKVPDSKVTRPTMDKVRQALFNAIKDKSLGSVVLDLFAGSGAMGLEALSRGAKQVYLNDKNRSTFVIMRENALSLSTEKDKIILSNLDYRVFLKRNTDLKFDLVILDPPYKFTINADIIEYMKKFSMLNDDAVIISEQDYPN
;
A
#
# COMPACT_ATOMS: atom_id res chain seq x y z
N MET A 1 -30.08 11.72 -11.10
CA MET A 1 -29.01 12.71 -11.13
C MET A 1 -27.74 12.13 -10.50
N GLU A 2 -26.73 12.04 -11.30
CA GLU A 2 -25.47 11.52 -10.82
C GLU A 2 -24.68 12.59 -10.11
N TYR A 3 -24.21 12.24 -8.95
CA TYR A 3 -23.24 13.06 -8.29
C TYR A 3 -21.89 12.81 -8.94
N SER A 4 -21.31 13.86 -9.49
CA SER A 4 -19.93 13.78 -9.89
C SER A 4 -19.11 13.59 -8.62
N ARG A 5 -18.82 12.37 -8.30
CA ARG A 5 -17.83 12.12 -7.28
C ARG A 5 -16.47 12.43 -7.85
N SER A 6 -15.73 13.24 -7.13
CA SER A 6 -14.37 13.58 -7.50
C SER A 6 -13.44 12.42 -7.23
N TYR A 7 -13.49 11.39 -8.06
CA TYR A 7 -12.50 10.34 -8.03
C TYR A 7 -11.63 10.45 -9.26
N ASP A 8 -10.35 10.44 -9.05
CA ASP A 8 -9.42 10.13 -10.10
C ASP A 8 -9.28 8.62 -10.20
N MET A 9 -8.99 8.18 -11.41
CA MET A 9 -8.74 6.77 -11.67
C MET A 9 -7.29 6.61 -12.04
N ILE A 10 -6.62 5.66 -11.41
CA ILE A 10 -5.28 5.26 -11.83
C ILE A 10 -5.34 3.82 -12.33
N ARG A 11 -4.27 3.38 -12.99
CA ARG A 11 -4.19 2.01 -13.50
C ARG A 11 -3.09 1.26 -12.78
N ILE A 12 -3.34 -0.02 -12.57
CA ILE A 12 -2.28 -0.94 -12.18
C ILE A 12 -1.31 -1.03 -13.37
N ILE A 13 -0.02 -0.89 -13.07
CA ILE A 13 1.01 -0.70 -14.09
C ILE A 13 1.46 -2.02 -14.71
N ALA A 14 1.62 -3.04 -13.90
CA ALA A 14 2.18 -4.32 -14.35
C ALA A 14 1.53 -5.51 -13.64
N GLY A 15 1.83 -6.70 -14.11
CA GLY A 15 1.43 -7.96 -13.46
C GLY A 15 0.07 -8.47 -13.87
N THR A 16 -0.50 -9.32 -13.04
CA THR A 16 -1.76 -10.04 -13.31
C THR A 16 -2.93 -9.09 -13.58
N TYR A 17 -2.96 -7.97 -12.88
CA TYR A 17 -4.06 -7.01 -12.97
C TYR A 17 -3.70 -5.76 -13.76
N LYS A 18 -2.67 -5.84 -14.59
CA LYS A 18 -2.23 -4.72 -15.42
C LYS A 18 -3.39 -4.08 -16.17
N GLY A 19 -3.50 -2.76 -16.10
CA GLY A 19 -4.52 -2.00 -16.79
C GLY A 19 -5.84 -1.86 -16.05
N ARG A 20 -6.03 -2.58 -14.95
CA ARG A 20 -7.23 -2.45 -14.14
C ARG A 20 -7.25 -1.09 -13.45
N PHE A 21 -8.41 -0.48 -13.40
CA PHE A 21 -8.58 0.84 -12.80
C PHE A 21 -8.79 0.74 -11.30
N LEU A 22 -8.19 1.67 -10.58
CA LEU A 22 -8.39 1.86 -9.15
C LEU A 22 -8.85 3.29 -8.91
N LYS A 23 -9.79 3.46 -8.00
CA LYS A 23 -10.27 4.78 -7.58
C LYS A 23 -9.27 5.38 -6.60
N VAL A 24 -8.97 6.67 -6.78
CA VAL A 24 -8.18 7.43 -5.81
C VAL A 24 -8.94 8.71 -5.47
N PRO A 25 -8.82 9.23 -4.24
CA PRO A 25 -9.41 10.52 -3.92
C PRO A 25 -8.82 11.62 -4.80
N ASP A 26 -9.60 12.66 -5.06
CA ASP A 26 -9.07 13.84 -5.73
C ASP A 26 -7.84 14.34 -4.99
N SER A 27 -6.78 14.54 -5.74
CA SER A 27 -5.51 14.97 -5.21
C SER A 27 -4.97 16.09 -6.08
N LYS A 28 -4.20 16.98 -5.46
CA LYS A 28 -3.46 18.01 -6.19
C LYS A 28 -2.34 17.42 -7.04
N VAL A 29 -2.00 16.16 -6.79
CA VAL A 29 -0.96 15.45 -7.55
C VAL A 29 -1.60 14.83 -8.77
N THR A 30 -1.05 15.09 -9.95
CA THR A 30 -1.59 14.55 -11.18
C THR A 30 -1.35 13.06 -11.31
N ARG A 31 -2.25 12.36 -12.03
CA ARG A 31 -2.12 10.92 -12.29
C ARG A 31 -0.79 10.53 -12.92
N PRO A 32 -0.30 11.23 -13.95
CA PRO A 32 1.00 10.88 -14.53
C PRO A 32 2.14 10.93 -13.55
N THR A 33 2.11 11.89 -12.61
CA THR A 33 3.14 11.99 -11.55
C THR A 33 3.06 10.81 -10.60
N MET A 34 1.85 10.45 -10.17
CA MET A 34 1.63 9.30 -9.30
C MET A 34 2.06 7.99 -9.98
N ASP A 35 1.75 7.82 -11.24
CA ASP A 35 2.13 6.64 -12.02
C ASP A 35 3.66 6.53 -12.14
N LYS A 36 4.33 7.64 -12.42
CA LYS A 36 5.80 7.67 -12.52
C LYS A 36 6.47 7.32 -11.21
N VAL A 37 5.97 7.85 -10.11
CA VAL A 37 6.50 7.55 -8.77
C VAL A 37 6.35 6.08 -8.45
N ARG A 38 5.17 5.53 -8.66
CA ARG A 38 4.90 4.11 -8.38
C ARG A 38 5.76 3.22 -9.28
N GLN A 39 5.85 3.54 -10.56
CA GLN A 39 6.71 2.82 -11.50
C GLN A 39 8.17 2.82 -11.05
N ALA A 40 8.67 3.98 -10.65
CA ALA A 40 10.06 4.11 -10.19
C ALA A 40 10.32 3.30 -8.94
N LEU A 41 9.39 3.31 -7.98
CA LEU A 41 9.53 2.55 -6.74
C LEU A 41 9.58 1.05 -7.01
N PHE A 42 8.67 0.53 -7.82
CA PHE A 42 8.65 -0.90 -8.12
C PHE A 42 9.83 -1.31 -9.01
N ASN A 43 10.31 -0.43 -9.89
CA ASN A 43 11.53 -0.70 -10.65
C ASN A 43 12.74 -0.81 -9.73
N ALA A 44 12.80 0.03 -8.70
CA ALA A 44 13.93 0.02 -7.76
C ALA A 44 14.00 -1.27 -6.95
N ILE A 45 12.87 -1.85 -6.60
CA ILE A 45 12.82 -3.09 -5.82
C ILE A 45 12.76 -4.34 -6.69
N LYS A 46 12.72 -4.17 -8.02
CA LYS A 46 12.74 -5.28 -9.00
C LYS A 46 11.64 -6.30 -8.70
N ASP A 47 11.99 -7.56 -8.56
CA ASP A 47 11.04 -8.67 -8.35
C ASP A 47 10.70 -8.92 -6.88
N LYS A 48 10.96 -7.97 -6.01
CA LYS A 48 10.74 -8.17 -4.58
C LYS A 48 9.28 -8.49 -4.23
N SER A 49 8.34 -8.01 -5.03
CA SER A 49 6.91 -8.31 -4.81
C SER A 49 6.59 -9.79 -4.95
N LEU A 50 7.31 -10.49 -5.85
CA LEU A 50 7.00 -11.88 -6.19
C LEU A 50 7.14 -12.78 -4.95
N GLY A 51 6.05 -13.42 -4.57
CA GLY A 51 6.00 -14.32 -3.42
C GLY A 51 6.05 -13.65 -2.06
N SER A 52 6.03 -12.31 -2.01
CA SER A 52 6.17 -11.54 -0.77
C SER A 52 4.87 -11.42 0.00
N VAL A 53 5.00 -11.37 1.33
CA VAL A 53 3.97 -10.87 2.22
C VAL A 53 4.22 -9.38 2.41
N VAL A 54 3.24 -8.57 2.03
CA VAL A 54 3.37 -7.12 1.93
C VAL A 54 2.52 -6.42 2.98
N LEU A 55 3.08 -5.39 3.59
CA LEU A 55 2.32 -4.47 4.45
C LEU A 55 2.33 -3.08 3.83
N ASP A 56 1.15 -2.54 3.57
CA ASP A 56 0.95 -1.14 3.21
C ASP A 56 0.22 -0.47 4.38
N LEU A 57 0.98 0.13 5.28
CA LEU A 57 0.48 0.55 6.60
C LEU A 57 -0.36 1.83 6.54
N PHE A 58 -0.12 2.65 5.55
CA PHE A 58 -0.85 3.89 5.27
C PHE A 58 -1.36 3.83 3.84
N ALA A 59 -2.20 2.85 3.58
CA ALA A 59 -2.47 2.41 2.21
C ALA A 59 -3.28 3.39 1.36
N GLY A 60 -4.03 4.29 1.98
CA GLY A 60 -4.88 5.20 1.22
C GLY A 60 -5.87 4.44 0.34
N SER A 61 -5.80 4.66 -0.95
CA SER A 61 -6.64 3.92 -1.92
C SER A 61 -6.25 2.46 -2.07
N GLY A 62 -5.08 2.07 -1.56
CA GLY A 62 -4.52 0.74 -1.71
C GLY A 62 -3.65 0.56 -2.96
N ALA A 63 -3.40 1.63 -3.70
CA ALA A 63 -2.72 1.55 -4.99
C ALA A 63 -1.35 0.86 -4.93
N MET A 64 -0.54 1.17 -3.93
CA MET A 64 0.80 0.57 -3.82
C MET A 64 0.73 -0.92 -3.47
N GLY A 65 -0.04 -1.27 -2.44
CA GLY A 65 -0.19 -2.67 -2.05
C GLY A 65 -0.85 -3.52 -3.13
N LEU A 66 -1.84 -2.98 -3.84
CA LEU A 66 -2.49 -3.69 -4.93
C LEU A 66 -1.57 -3.81 -6.16
N GLU A 67 -0.69 -2.84 -6.37
CA GLU A 67 0.36 -2.98 -7.38
C GLU A 67 1.29 -4.15 -7.03
N ALA A 68 1.70 -4.25 -5.78
CA ALA A 68 2.52 -5.37 -5.31
C ALA A 68 1.80 -6.71 -5.52
N LEU A 69 0.50 -6.76 -5.19
CA LEU A 69 -0.29 -7.97 -5.42
C LEU A 69 -0.29 -8.35 -6.90
N SER A 70 -0.51 -7.38 -7.78
CA SER A 70 -0.49 -7.59 -9.22
C SER A 70 0.83 -8.12 -9.71
N ARG A 71 1.93 -7.70 -9.09
CA ARG A 71 3.29 -8.15 -9.45
C ARG A 71 3.70 -9.46 -8.77
N GLY A 72 2.74 -10.16 -8.18
CA GLY A 72 2.97 -11.51 -7.68
C GLY A 72 3.12 -11.66 -6.18
N ALA A 73 2.77 -10.65 -5.39
CA ALA A 73 2.79 -10.81 -3.94
C ALA A 73 1.88 -11.96 -3.52
N LYS A 74 2.34 -12.70 -2.53
CA LYS A 74 1.59 -13.81 -1.97
C LYS A 74 0.37 -13.32 -1.21
N GLN A 75 0.53 -12.25 -0.47
CA GLN A 75 -0.51 -11.69 0.39
C GLN A 75 -0.19 -10.22 0.68
N VAL A 76 -1.21 -9.38 0.69
CA VAL A 76 -1.03 -7.96 1.01
C VAL A 76 -1.97 -7.55 2.14
N TYR A 77 -1.40 -6.85 3.11
CA TYR A 77 -2.13 -6.24 4.21
C TYR A 77 -2.23 -4.75 3.92
N LEU A 78 -3.44 -4.25 3.78
CA LEU A 78 -3.71 -2.84 3.49
C LEU A 78 -4.43 -2.23 4.68
N ASN A 79 -3.82 -1.23 5.29
CA ASN A 79 -4.38 -0.56 6.44
C ASN A 79 -4.51 0.93 6.19
N ASP A 80 -5.59 1.53 6.64
CA ASP A 80 -5.71 2.97 6.71
C ASP A 80 -6.62 3.37 7.87
N LYS A 81 -6.26 4.44 8.55
CA LYS A 81 -7.01 4.95 9.69
C LYS A 81 -8.28 5.68 9.25
N ASN A 82 -8.25 6.34 8.11
CA ASN A 82 -9.34 7.17 7.64
C ASN A 82 -10.47 6.32 7.07
N ARG A 83 -11.66 6.43 7.64
CA ARG A 83 -12.81 5.59 7.27
C ARG A 83 -13.24 5.80 5.81
N SER A 84 -13.30 7.04 5.34
CA SER A 84 -13.74 7.31 3.97
C SER A 84 -12.72 6.78 2.95
N THR A 85 -11.45 6.90 3.25
CA THR A 85 -10.37 6.34 2.42
C THR A 85 -10.42 4.82 2.43
N PHE A 86 -10.65 4.23 3.60
CA PHE A 86 -10.78 2.77 3.73
C PHE A 86 -11.91 2.22 2.84
N VAL A 87 -13.03 2.92 2.73
CA VAL A 87 -14.13 2.49 1.86
C VAL A 87 -13.67 2.41 0.41
N ILE A 88 -12.92 3.40 -0.06
CA ILE A 88 -12.35 3.40 -1.42
C ILE A 88 -11.38 2.22 -1.59
N MET A 89 -10.51 2.01 -0.62
CA MET A 89 -9.56 0.90 -0.63
C MET A 89 -10.28 -0.44 -0.74
N ARG A 90 -11.34 -0.62 0.03
CA ARG A 90 -12.14 -1.85 0.00
C ARG A 90 -12.79 -2.06 -1.37
N GLU A 91 -13.36 -1.01 -1.96
CA GLU A 91 -13.93 -1.10 -3.30
C GLU A 91 -12.88 -1.51 -4.33
N ASN A 92 -11.69 -0.91 -4.25
CA ASN A 92 -10.58 -1.27 -5.13
C ASN A 92 -10.17 -2.73 -4.97
N ALA A 93 -10.03 -3.19 -3.74
CA ALA A 93 -9.66 -4.57 -3.46
C ALA A 93 -10.69 -5.54 -4.01
N LEU A 94 -11.98 -5.27 -3.77
CA LEU A 94 -13.06 -6.12 -4.25
C LEU A 94 -13.14 -6.16 -5.77
N SER A 95 -12.78 -5.08 -6.44
CA SER A 95 -12.83 -4.99 -7.90
C SER A 95 -11.87 -5.94 -8.60
N LEU A 96 -10.82 -6.39 -7.92
CA LEU A 96 -9.83 -7.29 -8.51
C LEU A 96 -10.26 -8.75 -8.52
N SER A 97 -11.32 -9.09 -7.79
CA SER A 97 -11.89 -10.46 -7.77
C SER A 97 -10.85 -11.54 -7.49
N THR A 98 -9.92 -11.23 -6.59
CA THR A 98 -8.87 -12.18 -6.19
C THR A 98 -9.35 -13.11 -5.08
N GLU A 99 -8.55 -14.12 -4.78
CA GLU A 99 -8.83 -15.05 -3.70
C GLU A 99 -8.90 -14.32 -2.36
N LYS A 100 -9.81 -14.78 -1.49
CA LYS A 100 -10.13 -14.14 -0.21
C LYS A 100 -8.92 -13.83 0.66
N ASP A 101 -7.96 -14.74 0.70
CA ASP A 101 -6.86 -14.64 1.65
C ASP A 101 -5.68 -13.80 1.14
N LYS A 102 -5.78 -13.30 -0.08
CA LYS A 102 -4.68 -12.53 -0.66
C LYS A 102 -4.66 -11.08 -0.26
N ILE A 103 -5.81 -10.52 0.08
CA ILE A 103 -5.91 -9.12 0.51
C ILE A 103 -6.56 -9.07 1.87
N ILE A 104 -5.86 -8.54 2.86
CA ILE A 104 -6.37 -8.38 4.21
C ILE A 104 -6.48 -6.89 4.51
N LEU A 105 -7.68 -6.43 4.79
CA LEU A 105 -8.00 -5.03 4.97
C LEU A 105 -8.18 -4.71 6.44
N SER A 106 -7.70 -3.53 6.85
CA SER A 106 -7.96 -3.01 8.19
C SER A 106 -8.12 -1.50 8.20
N ASN A 107 -8.92 -1.02 9.14
CA ASN A 107 -9.23 0.40 9.31
C ASN A 107 -8.78 0.81 10.72
N LEU A 108 -7.47 0.86 10.94
CA LEU A 108 -6.89 1.05 12.26
C LEU A 108 -5.83 2.15 12.24
N ASP A 109 -5.70 2.81 13.38
CA ASP A 109 -4.48 3.58 13.64
C ASP A 109 -3.27 2.64 13.52
N TYR A 110 -2.18 3.13 12.93
CA TYR A 110 -1.02 2.28 12.66
C TYR A 110 -0.44 1.63 13.93
N ARG A 111 -0.51 2.34 15.06
CA ARG A 111 -0.03 1.81 16.34
C ARG A 111 -0.86 0.62 16.81
N VAL A 112 -2.16 0.70 16.60
CA VAL A 112 -3.08 -0.39 16.94
C VAL A 112 -2.83 -1.58 16.02
N PHE A 113 -2.67 -1.32 14.72
CA PHE A 113 -2.36 -2.38 13.75
C PHE A 113 -1.10 -3.14 14.17
N LEU A 114 -0.03 -2.41 14.45
CA LEU A 114 1.24 -3.03 14.81
C LEU A 114 1.13 -3.86 16.09
N LYS A 115 0.47 -3.30 17.10
CA LYS A 115 0.26 -4.01 18.38
C LYS A 115 -0.49 -5.33 18.23
N ARG A 116 -1.49 -5.34 17.37
CA ARG A 116 -2.34 -6.52 17.17
C ARG A 116 -1.70 -7.59 16.29
N ASN A 117 -0.65 -7.25 15.57
CA ASN A 117 -0.10 -8.11 14.53
C ASN A 117 1.38 -8.41 14.71
N THR A 118 1.87 -8.42 15.94
CA THR A 118 3.30 -8.69 16.22
C THR A 118 3.74 -10.10 15.87
N ASP A 119 2.80 -11.00 15.62
CA ASP A 119 3.08 -12.37 15.17
C ASP A 119 3.27 -12.47 13.66
N LEU A 120 2.96 -11.42 12.91
CA LEU A 120 3.14 -11.41 11.46
C LEU A 120 4.56 -11.03 11.08
N LYS A 121 5.01 -11.55 9.93
CA LYS A 121 6.31 -11.23 9.35
C LYS A 121 6.12 -10.81 7.90
N PHE A 122 6.78 -9.72 7.54
CA PHE A 122 6.62 -9.09 6.23
C PHE A 122 7.94 -9.12 5.44
N ASP A 123 7.80 -9.24 4.13
CA ASP A 123 8.92 -9.18 3.18
C ASP A 123 9.06 -7.82 2.54
N LEU A 124 7.96 -7.10 2.40
CA LEU A 124 7.91 -5.76 1.83
C LEU A 124 6.99 -4.90 2.66
N VAL A 125 7.50 -3.76 3.11
CA VAL A 125 6.73 -2.81 3.92
C VAL A 125 6.74 -1.46 3.23
N ILE A 126 5.54 -0.89 3.05
CA ILE A 126 5.36 0.41 2.43
C ILE A 126 4.92 1.38 3.52
N LEU A 127 5.70 2.43 3.73
CA LEU A 127 5.46 3.44 4.75
C LEU A 127 5.35 4.82 4.09
N ASP A 128 4.14 5.25 3.82
CA ASP A 128 3.85 6.55 3.24
C ASP A 128 2.80 7.28 4.11
N PRO A 129 3.18 7.70 5.33
CA PRO A 129 2.25 8.37 6.21
C PRO A 129 1.87 9.75 5.68
N PRO A 130 0.67 10.26 6.06
CA PRO A 130 0.24 11.58 5.64
C PRO A 130 1.04 12.71 6.30
N TYR A 131 1.87 12.38 7.27
CA TYR A 131 2.70 13.36 7.98
C TYR A 131 4.15 13.23 7.55
N LYS A 132 4.81 14.37 7.42
CA LYS A 132 6.23 14.42 7.06
C LYS A 132 7.10 14.35 8.31
N PHE A 133 7.03 13.25 9.06
CA PHE A 133 7.81 13.16 10.28
C PHE A 133 8.56 11.84 10.40
N THR A 134 9.38 11.79 11.42
CA THR A 134 10.26 10.68 11.76
C THR A 134 9.53 9.43 12.23
N ILE A 135 8.22 9.38 12.08
CA ILE A 135 7.40 8.24 12.52
C ILE A 135 7.81 6.94 11.82
N ASN A 136 8.32 7.03 10.60
CA ASN A 136 8.79 5.84 9.89
C ASN A 136 9.97 5.17 10.60
N ALA A 137 10.89 5.95 11.15
CA ALA A 137 12.01 5.38 11.91
C ALA A 137 11.51 4.63 13.15
N ASP A 138 10.54 5.20 13.85
CA ASP A 138 9.95 4.55 15.03
C ASP A 138 9.22 3.27 14.67
N ILE A 139 8.51 3.26 13.57
CA ILE A 139 7.82 2.07 13.07
C ILE A 139 8.83 0.97 12.74
N ILE A 140 9.88 1.31 12.04
CA ILE A 140 10.93 0.35 11.66
C ILE A 140 11.58 -0.24 12.91
N GLU A 141 11.90 0.59 13.90
CA GLU A 141 12.44 0.11 15.18
C GLU A 141 11.49 -0.85 15.87
N TYR A 142 10.20 -0.50 15.93
CA TYR A 142 9.18 -1.36 16.51
C TYR A 142 9.10 -2.71 15.80
N MET A 143 9.07 -2.68 14.47
CA MET A 143 8.99 -3.91 13.69
C MET A 143 10.22 -4.80 13.87
N LYS A 144 11.40 -4.20 13.99
CA LYS A 144 12.63 -4.94 14.29
C LYS A 144 12.57 -5.56 15.69
N LYS A 145 12.15 -4.78 16.68
CA LYS A 145 12.07 -5.23 18.07
C LYS A 145 11.16 -6.45 18.21
N PHE A 146 10.05 -6.50 17.48
CA PHE A 146 9.10 -7.59 17.57
C PHE A 146 9.27 -8.63 16.46
N SER A 147 10.37 -8.59 15.74
CA SER A 147 10.69 -9.55 14.67
C SER A 147 9.60 -9.67 13.61
N MET A 148 9.06 -8.53 13.20
CA MET A 148 7.99 -8.46 12.19
C MET A 148 8.53 -8.36 10.75
N LEU A 149 9.83 -8.42 10.58
CA LEU A 149 10.47 -8.35 9.26
C LEU A 149 11.18 -9.66 8.99
N ASN A 150 10.93 -10.25 7.83
CA ASN A 150 11.67 -11.40 7.37
C ASN A 150 13.10 -10.99 6.98
N ASP A 151 13.98 -11.97 6.88
CA ASP A 151 15.32 -11.73 6.35
C ASP A 151 15.19 -11.15 4.94
N ASP A 152 16.06 -10.21 4.59
CA ASP A 152 16.03 -9.51 3.30
C ASP A 152 14.75 -8.68 3.06
N ALA A 153 13.99 -8.37 4.09
CA ALA A 153 12.83 -7.50 3.95
C ALA A 153 13.23 -6.13 3.40
N VAL A 154 12.40 -5.61 2.51
CA VAL A 154 12.58 -4.28 1.93
C VAL A 154 11.53 -3.33 2.48
N ILE A 155 11.95 -2.13 2.83
CA ILE A 155 11.04 -1.09 3.31
C ILE A 155 11.10 0.07 2.32
N ILE A 156 9.92 0.40 1.77
CA ILE A 156 9.76 1.61 0.96
C ILE A 156 9.26 2.69 1.90
N SER A 157 10.09 3.68 2.13
CA SER A 157 9.72 4.83 2.95
C SER A 157 9.82 6.07 2.09
N GLU A 158 8.67 6.66 1.77
CA GLU A 158 8.66 7.92 1.05
C GLU A 158 9.02 9.03 2.03
N GLN A 159 10.30 9.33 2.08
CA GLN A 159 10.76 10.53 2.73
C GLN A 159 11.00 11.57 1.65
N ASP A 160 10.23 12.62 1.74
CA ASP A 160 10.50 13.86 1.03
C ASP A 160 11.02 13.71 -0.39
N TYR A 161 10.10 13.70 -1.32
CA TYR A 161 10.50 14.06 -2.66
C TYR A 161 11.04 15.47 -2.58
N PRO A 162 12.30 15.69 -2.95
CA PRO A 162 12.77 17.05 -3.09
C PRO A 162 11.85 17.73 -4.09
N ASN A 163 11.33 18.84 -3.68
CA ASN A 163 10.52 19.68 -4.53
C ASN A 163 11.29 20.07 -5.77
#